data_a52fa95e25a64c8a2a5d811331b2ce5b
#
_entry.id   a52fa95e25a64c8a2a5d811331b2ce5b
#
_cell.length_a   1.000
_cell.length_b   1.000
_cell.length_c   1.000
_cell.angle_alpha   90.00
_cell.angle_beta   90.00
_cell.angle_gamma   90.00
#
_symmetry.space_group_name_H-M   'P 1'
#
loop_
_entity.id
_entity.type
_entity.pdbx_description
1 polymer ?
#
loop_
_entity_poly.entity_id
_entity_poly.type
_entity_poly.pdbx_seq_one_letter_code
_entity_poly.pdbx_strand_id
1 'polypeptide(L)'
;MKTVAGPTDRVVVIGAGLSGLSAALHLVAAGRQVTVLERADHPGGRVGRYRGPDYEIDSGATILTLPELIDEVLGVVGHTRESVGLRILEMAPAYRARFADGSVVGVYSEEERMAAELERLRGARVARNYRRLRGWLKGVYEAEFRQFMDTNFDSPLDMVRIPEKRVALTKLVRLGAFGRLGPKVGAIVRDSQIARLFSFQALFAGTSPNQALGVYGAIPYMDTCLGVYYPEGGMRAIAEALGRALIMAGGTLELNADVIGIDYQGRRATAVRTADGRVVDCDAVVVTADIGSLPRFGLRHRRGLRASPSAVVAHGTVPAEIARTWPVQAHHTIDFGHAWDRTFAEIAARPGRGRLMSDPSLLLTRPALTDPSLYIDRPERHIDSDGHLRETVRYEPLSLLAPCPNLAAAPLGWDQLTPFYLRELLKTLEERGYQGISEHFRVDHVDTPRTWQARGMLAGTPFSAAHLFRQTGPFRTRNLVRARANVVLAGSGTVPGVGVPTVLLSGRLAAARITGDARHAVSRSLDAGAVVPAGKH
;
A
#
# COMPACT_ATOMS: atom_id res chain seq x y z
N MET A 1 -21.36 1.35 18.03
CA MET A 1 -21.08 0.81 16.67
C MET A 1 -22.28 -0.03 16.22
N LYS A 2 -22.76 0.20 14.98
CA LYS A 2 -23.80 -0.63 14.36
C LYS A 2 -23.19 -1.93 13.84
N THR A 3 -23.97 -3.01 13.90
CA THR A 3 -23.60 -4.35 13.41
C THR A 3 -24.58 -4.83 12.35
N VAL A 4 -24.24 -5.92 11.65
CA VAL A 4 -25.18 -6.63 10.79
C VAL A 4 -26.31 -7.24 11.63
N ALA A 5 -27.47 -7.41 11.03
CA ALA A 5 -28.64 -7.97 11.71
C ALA A 5 -28.83 -9.45 11.36
N GLY A 6 -29.32 -10.24 12.33
CA GLY A 6 -29.64 -11.68 12.17
C GLY A 6 -28.43 -12.61 12.31
N PRO A 7 -28.57 -13.90 11.92
CA PRO A 7 -27.50 -14.90 12.05
C PRO A 7 -26.23 -14.49 11.32
N THR A 8 -25.07 -14.89 11.86
CA THR A 8 -23.73 -14.61 11.30
C THR A 8 -22.78 -15.79 11.52
N ASP A 9 -23.28 -17.03 11.61
CA ASP A 9 -22.46 -18.19 11.94
C ASP A 9 -21.58 -18.63 10.76
N ARG A 10 -22.15 -18.62 9.54
CA ARG A 10 -21.44 -18.93 8.29
C ARG A 10 -21.11 -17.65 7.57
N VAL A 11 -19.84 -17.33 7.45
CA VAL A 11 -19.39 -16.10 6.79
C VAL A 11 -18.56 -16.44 5.56
N VAL A 12 -18.97 -15.92 4.42
CA VAL A 12 -18.17 -15.96 3.19
C VAL A 12 -17.40 -14.66 3.03
N VAL A 13 -16.09 -14.77 2.82
CA VAL A 13 -15.20 -13.64 2.52
C VAL A 13 -14.81 -13.71 1.04
N ILE A 14 -15.16 -12.68 0.27
CA ILE A 14 -14.85 -12.59 -1.16
C ILE A 14 -13.53 -11.85 -1.34
N GLY A 15 -12.46 -12.61 -1.65
CA GLY A 15 -11.10 -12.15 -1.88
C GLY A 15 -10.14 -12.45 -0.72
N ALA A 16 -9.02 -13.10 -1.03
CA ALA A 16 -7.90 -13.42 -0.12
C ALA A 16 -6.79 -12.36 -0.16
N GLY A 17 -7.11 -11.09 -0.37
CA GLY A 17 -6.20 -9.98 -0.10
C GLY A 17 -6.01 -9.79 1.42
N LEU A 18 -5.03 -8.96 1.82
CA LEU A 18 -4.72 -8.75 3.25
C LEU A 18 -5.94 -8.37 4.10
N SER A 19 -6.87 -7.57 3.56
CA SER A 19 -8.10 -7.22 4.29
C SER A 19 -9.05 -8.41 4.46
N GLY A 20 -9.12 -9.29 3.46
CA GLY A 20 -9.96 -10.49 3.52
C GLY A 20 -9.40 -11.51 4.51
N LEU A 21 -8.10 -11.76 4.46
CA LEU A 21 -7.42 -12.65 5.38
C LEU A 21 -7.48 -12.13 6.82
N SER A 22 -7.27 -10.83 7.04
CA SER A 22 -7.44 -10.21 8.35
C SER A 22 -8.87 -10.35 8.87
N ALA A 23 -9.88 -10.07 8.03
CA ALA A 23 -11.28 -10.26 8.42
C ALA A 23 -11.58 -11.72 8.76
N ALA A 24 -11.10 -12.66 7.94
CA ALA A 24 -11.32 -14.10 8.13
C ALA A 24 -10.73 -14.60 9.45
N LEU A 25 -9.50 -14.23 9.78
CA LEU A 25 -8.82 -14.61 11.02
C LEU A 25 -9.57 -14.07 12.26
N HIS A 26 -9.98 -12.80 12.24
CA HIS A 26 -10.79 -12.24 13.33
C HIS A 26 -12.16 -12.89 13.46
N LEU A 27 -12.78 -13.32 12.36
CA LEU A 27 -14.07 -14.03 12.37
C LEU A 27 -13.92 -15.45 12.90
N VAL A 28 -12.87 -16.19 12.50
CA VAL A 28 -12.57 -17.52 13.03
C VAL A 28 -12.29 -17.44 14.53
N ALA A 29 -11.49 -16.48 14.98
CA ALA A 29 -11.23 -16.23 16.40
C ALA A 29 -12.51 -15.93 17.21
N ALA A 30 -13.54 -15.38 16.55
CA ALA A 30 -14.86 -15.14 17.15
C ALA A 30 -15.82 -16.35 16.99
N GLY A 31 -15.32 -17.53 16.62
CA GLY A 31 -16.09 -18.77 16.51
C GLY A 31 -16.99 -18.87 15.27
N ARG A 32 -16.73 -18.10 14.21
CA ARG A 32 -17.50 -18.19 12.96
C ARG A 32 -16.94 -19.27 12.03
N GLN A 33 -17.81 -19.94 11.28
CA GLN A 33 -17.42 -20.79 10.17
C GLN A 33 -17.10 -19.88 8.96
N VAL A 34 -15.84 -19.83 8.56
CA VAL A 34 -15.36 -18.88 7.55
C VAL A 34 -14.86 -19.61 6.32
N THR A 35 -15.39 -19.21 5.16
CA THR A 35 -14.89 -19.62 3.84
C THR A 35 -14.42 -18.39 3.09
N VAL A 36 -13.15 -18.37 2.71
CA VAL A 36 -12.54 -17.34 1.86
C VAL A 36 -12.47 -17.85 0.42
N LEU A 37 -13.05 -17.12 -0.51
CA LEU A 37 -13.05 -17.43 -1.95
C LEU A 37 -12.17 -16.43 -2.70
N GLU A 38 -11.10 -16.92 -3.34
CA GLU A 38 -10.14 -16.12 -4.10
C GLU A 38 -10.12 -16.58 -5.56
N ARG A 39 -10.22 -15.62 -6.49
CA ARG A 39 -10.20 -15.91 -7.94
C ARG A 39 -8.84 -16.32 -8.49
N ALA A 40 -7.75 -15.88 -7.84
CA ALA A 40 -6.40 -16.23 -8.22
C ALA A 40 -5.97 -17.61 -7.70
N ASP A 41 -4.89 -18.14 -8.22
CA ASP A 41 -4.24 -19.38 -7.77
C ASP A 41 -3.41 -19.19 -6.48
N HIS A 42 -3.42 -17.98 -5.93
CA HIS A 42 -2.67 -17.59 -4.72
C HIS A 42 -3.36 -16.45 -3.96
N PRO A 43 -3.17 -16.34 -2.65
CA PRO A 43 -3.62 -15.19 -1.87
C PRO A 43 -2.74 -13.97 -2.13
N GLY A 44 -3.21 -12.77 -1.76
CA GLY A 44 -2.41 -11.54 -1.74
C GLY A 44 -3.14 -10.33 -2.29
N GLY A 45 -3.93 -10.47 -3.35
CA GLY A 45 -4.61 -9.35 -3.97
C GLY A 45 -3.60 -8.31 -4.50
N ARG A 46 -3.47 -7.14 -3.80
CA ARG A 46 -2.52 -6.08 -4.14
C ARG A 46 -1.13 -6.23 -3.51
N VAL A 47 -0.85 -7.28 -2.79
CA VAL A 47 0.48 -7.78 -2.42
C VAL A 47 0.72 -9.12 -3.10
N GLY A 48 0.27 -9.23 -4.34
CA GLY A 48 0.47 -10.39 -5.19
C GLY A 48 1.87 -10.42 -5.80
N ARG A 49 2.04 -11.30 -6.76
CA ARG A 49 3.28 -11.47 -7.49
C ARG A 49 3.06 -11.50 -9.00
N TYR A 50 4.06 -11.10 -9.72
CA TYR A 50 4.24 -11.42 -11.13
C TYR A 50 5.24 -12.57 -11.24
N ARG A 51 4.93 -13.57 -12.06
CA ARG A 51 5.85 -14.65 -12.40
C ARG A 51 6.46 -14.37 -13.77
N GLY A 52 7.75 -14.12 -13.78
CA GLY A 52 8.55 -14.12 -14.98
C GLY A 52 8.92 -15.55 -15.40
N PRO A 53 9.79 -15.70 -16.41
CA PRO A 53 10.20 -17.03 -16.90
C PRO A 53 10.89 -17.89 -15.83
N ASP A 54 11.71 -17.29 -14.97
CA ASP A 54 12.56 -17.96 -13.98
C ASP A 54 12.68 -17.19 -12.65
N TYR A 55 11.81 -16.21 -12.41
CA TYR A 55 11.80 -15.39 -11.20
C TYR A 55 10.39 -14.95 -10.82
N GLU A 56 10.27 -14.44 -9.61
CA GLU A 56 9.05 -13.81 -9.13
C GLU A 56 9.37 -12.42 -8.58
N ILE A 57 8.45 -11.47 -8.75
CA ILE A 57 8.57 -10.11 -8.23
C ILE A 57 7.21 -9.61 -7.72
N ASP A 58 7.24 -8.78 -6.69
CA ASP A 58 6.04 -8.17 -6.13
C ASP A 58 5.30 -7.32 -7.18
N SER A 59 4.00 -7.56 -7.33
CA SER A 59 3.15 -6.88 -8.33
C SER A 59 2.28 -5.77 -7.72
N GLY A 60 2.65 -5.23 -6.57
CA GLY A 60 1.83 -4.22 -5.89
C GLY A 60 2.61 -3.41 -4.87
N ALA A 61 2.22 -3.49 -3.59
CA ALA A 61 2.99 -2.86 -2.52
C ALA A 61 4.36 -3.51 -2.40
N THR A 62 5.39 -2.71 -2.23
CA THR A 62 6.78 -3.14 -2.20
C THR A 62 7.46 -2.87 -0.85
N ILE A 63 6.75 -2.28 0.09
CA ILE A 63 7.22 -2.02 1.46
C ILE A 63 6.16 -2.35 2.50
N LEU A 64 6.61 -2.72 3.69
CA LEU A 64 5.80 -2.92 4.87
C LEU A 64 6.14 -1.86 5.92
N THR A 65 5.11 -1.28 6.53
CA THR A 65 5.20 -0.48 7.75
C THR A 65 4.30 -1.08 8.81
N LEU A 66 4.58 -0.84 10.09
CA LEU A 66 3.79 -1.35 11.22
C LEU A 66 3.63 -2.89 11.19
N PRO A 67 4.73 -3.67 11.18
CA PRO A 67 4.67 -5.14 11.15
C PRO A 67 3.91 -5.74 12.35
N GLU A 68 3.80 -5.01 13.46
CA GLU A 68 3.03 -5.39 14.65
C GLU A 68 1.54 -5.60 14.37
N LEU A 69 0.99 -5.00 13.31
CA LEU A 69 -0.38 -5.28 12.90
C LEU A 69 -0.54 -6.68 12.29
N ILE A 70 0.52 -7.27 11.75
CA ILE A 70 0.54 -8.67 11.33
C ILE A 70 0.56 -9.56 12.56
N ASP A 71 1.37 -9.21 13.56
CA ASP A 71 1.43 -9.94 14.84
C ASP A 71 0.08 -9.94 15.54
N GLU A 72 -0.65 -8.82 15.50
CA GLU A 72 -2.01 -8.73 16.02
C GLU A 72 -2.95 -9.70 15.30
N VAL A 73 -2.96 -9.67 13.95
CA VAL A 73 -3.84 -10.52 13.15
C VAL A 73 -3.54 -12.01 13.34
N LEU A 74 -2.28 -12.39 13.50
CA LEU A 74 -1.87 -13.77 13.82
C LEU A 74 -2.23 -14.14 15.26
N GLY A 75 -2.00 -13.23 16.18
CA GLY A 75 -2.21 -13.44 17.63
C GLY A 75 -3.67 -13.71 18.01
N VAL A 76 -4.66 -13.20 17.24
CA VAL A 76 -6.08 -13.46 17.55
C VAL A 76 -6.46 -14.95 17.42
N VAL A 77 -5.69 -15.72 16.63
CA VAL A 77 -5.86 -17.17 16.46
C VAL A 77 -4.72 -17.97 17.12
N GLY A 78 -3.91 -17.35 17.97
CA GLY A 78 -2.83 -17.99 18.72
C GLY A 78 -1.57 -18.31 17.93
N HIS A 79 -1.35 -17.67 16.78
CA HIS A 79 -0.16 -17.84 15.95
C HIS A 79 0.81 -16.68 16.07
N THR A 80 2.09 -16.94 15.76
CA THR A 80 3.15 -15.95 15.64
C THR A 80 3.73 -15.97 14.22
N ARG A 81 4.57 -14.98 13.88
CA ARG A 81 5.27 -14.99 12.57
C ARG A 81 6.08 -16.25 12.37
N GLU A 82 6.79 -16.70 13.40
CA GLU A 82 7.61 -17.92 13.37
C GLU A 82 6.77 -19.16 13.11
N SER A 83 5.61 -19.28 13.79
CA SER A 83 4.73 -20.45 13.65
C SER A 83 4.15 -20.61 12.25
N VAL A 84 4.06 -19.51 11.50
CA VAL A 84 3.58 -19.49 10.10
C VAL A 84 4.70 -19.29 9.09
N GLY A 85 5.98 -19.33 9.50
CA GLY A 85 7.14 -19.21 8.63
C GLY A 85 7.24 -17.86 7.92
N LEU A 86 6.95 -16.74 8.62
CA LEU A 86 7.09 -15.38 8.11
C LEU A 86 8.28 -14.70 8.77
N ARG A 87 9.28 -14.38 7.98
CA ARG A 87 10.43 -13.58 8.40
C ARG A 87 10.34 -12.18 7.79
N ILE A 88 10.59 -11.16 8.62
CA ILE A 88 10.53 -9.75 8.22
C ILE A 88 11.88 -9.11 8.44
N LEU A 89 12.43 -8.49 7.40
CA LEU A 89 13.72 -7.82 7.39
C LEU A 89 13.51 -6.31 7.57
N GLU A 90 14.31 -5.66 8.41
CA GLU A 90 14.32 -4.20 8.53
C GLU A 90 15.13 -3.58 7.40
N MET A 91 14.66 -2.47 6.86
CA MET A 91 15.33 -1.73 5.80
C MET A 91 15.97 -0.44 6.35
N ALA A 92 17.29 -0.35 6.27
CA ALA A 92 18.04 0.83 6.69
C ALA A 92 19.17 1.19 5.69
N PRO A 93 19.00 2.19 4.82
CA PRO A 93 17.90 3.18 4.77
C PRO A 93 16.57 2.57 4.31
N ALA A 94 15.45 3.16 4.76
CA ALA A 94 14.10 2.83 4.30
C ALA A 94 14.00 2.98 2.77
N TYR A 95 14.57 4.06 2.24
CA TYR A 95 14.76 4.33 0.81
C TYR A 95 15.83 5.40 0.61
N ARG A 96 16.32 5.53 -0.61
CA ARG A 96 17.16 6.66 -1.02
C ARG A 96 16.40 7.54 -1.99
N ALA A 97 16.48 8.84 -1.76
CA ALA A 97 15.94 9.85 -2.67
C ALA A 97 17.09 10.46 -3.46
N ARG A 98 17.00 10.42 -4.79
CA ARG A 98 17.89 11.14 -5.70
C ARG A 98 17.15 12.34 -6.25
N PHE A 99 17.77 13.49 -6.24
CA PHE A 99 17.21 14.71 -6.80
C PHE A 99 17.84 15.03 -8.16
N ALA A 100 17.18 15.88 -8.90
CA ALA A 100 17.59 16.26 -10.25
C ALA A 100 18.96 16.96 -10.33
N ASP A 101 19.46 17.54 -9.23
CA ASP A 101 20.82 18.08 -9.09
C ASP A 101 21.88 16.99 -8.80
N GLY A 102 21.49 15.72 -8.81
CA GLY A 102 22.34 14.57 -8.52
C GLY A 102 22.54 14.29 -7.03
N SER A 103 22.05 15.13 -6.12
CA SER A 103 22.18 14.89 -4.68
C SER A 103 21.34 13.69 -4.25
N VAL A 104 21.88 12.87 -3.33
CA VAL A 104 21.24 11.67 -2.81
C VAL A 104 21.10 11.79 -1.30
N VAL A 105 19.91 11.48 -0.79
CA VAL A 105 19.58 11.47 0.64
C VAL A 105 19.11 10.08 1.04
N GLY A 106 19.76 9.46 2.03
CA GLY A 106 19.25 8.26 2.69
C GLY A 106 18.18 8.63 3.72
N VAL A 107 17.06 7.93 3.70
CA VAL A 107 15.98 8.14 4.68
C VAL A 107 16.07 7.05 5.75
N TYR A 108 16.28 7.47 6.98
CA TYR A 108 16.45 6.60 8.15
C TYR A 108 15.33 6.84 9.16
N SER A 109 14.82 5.77 9.75
CA SER A 109 13.78 5.83 10.80
C SER A 109 14.34 6.33 12.13
N GLU A 110 15.60 6.05 12.40
CA GLU A 110 16.32 6.52 13.56
C GLU A 110 16.56 8.04 13.49
N GLU A 111 16.07 8.79 14.50
CA GLU A 111 16.06 10.26 14.49
C GLU A 111 17.44 10.87 14.36
N GLU A 112 18.41 10.40 15.15
CA GLU A 112 19.75 10.98 15.16
C GLU A 112 20.51 10.67 13.87
N ARG A 113 20.34 9.47 13.31
CA ARG A 113 20.95 9.10 12.04
C ARG A 113 20.37 9.92 10.88
N MET A 114 19.05 10.12 10.84
CA MET A 114 18.42 10.98 9.84
C MET A 114 18.84 12.44 10.01
N ALA A 115 18.90 12.93 11.25
CA ALA A 115 19.35 14.29 11.53
C ALA A 115 20.80 14.52 11.09
N ALA A 116 21.71 13.58 11.38
CA ALA A 116 23.11 13.63 10.96
C ALA A 116 23.24 13.60 9.41
N GLU A 117 22.46 12.77 8.72
CA GLU A 117 22.43 12.75 7.25
C GLU A 117 22.00 14.12 6.68
N LEU A 118 20.95 14.73 7.24
CA LEU A 118 20.50 16.05 6.83
C LEU A 118 21.48 17.16 7.20
N GLU A 119 22.14 17.07 8.34
CA GLU A 119 23.16 18.03 8.75
C GLU A 119 24.35 18.01 7.79
N ARG A 120 24.83 16.82 7.46
CA ARG A 120 25.92 16.60 6.49
C ARG A 120 25.59 17.18 5.11
N LEU A 121 24.36 17.04 4.63
CA LEU A 121 23.95 17.41 3.27
C LEU A 121 23.43 18.84 3.15
N ARG A 122 22.78 19.38 4.18
CA ARG A 122 22.01 20.64 4.16
C ARG A 122 22.28 21.57 5.35
N GLY A 123 23.15 21.14 6.27
CA GLY A 123 23.57 21.91 7.45
C GLY A 123 22.63 21.82 8.65
N ALA A 124 23.14 22.24 9.81
CA ALA A 124 22.52 22.10 11.13
C ALA A 124 21.12 22.73 11.23
N ARG A 125 20.82 23.77 10.45
CA ARG A 125 19.50 24.39 10.43
C ARG A 125 18.43 23.42 9.93
N VAL A 126 18.69 22.67 8.85
CA VAL A 126 17.74 21.72 8.26
C VAL A 126 17.57 20.53 9.19
N ALA A 127 18.64 20.03 9.83
CA ALA A 127 18.57 18.98 10.84
C ALA A 127 17.69 19.37 12.04
N ARG A 128 17.84 20.60 12.58
CA ARG A 128 16.96 21.11 13.66
C ARG A 128 15.49 21.22 13.21
N ASN A 129 15.26 21.65 11.98
CA ASN A 129 13.91 21.77 11.42
C ASN A 129 13.29 20.39 11.20
N TYR A 130 14.07 19.40 10.80
CA TYR A 130 13.62 18.01 10.71
C TYR A 130 13.13 17.47 12.07
N ARG A 131 13.87 17.69 13.16
CA ARG A 131 13.41 17.25 14.49
C ARG A 131 12.07 17.90 14.87
N ARG A 132 11.84 19.16 14.51
CA ARG A 132 10.54 19.84 14.68
C ARG A 132 9.46 19.19 13.81
N LEU A 133 9.79 18.87 12.55
CA LEU A 133 8.87 18.17 11.66
C LEU A 133 8.49 16.80 12.22
N ARG A 134 9.47 16.00 12.65
CA ARG A 134 9.25 14.68 13.27
C ARG A 134 8.30 14.77 14.46
N GLY A 135 8.48 15.75 15.34
CA GLY A 135 7.57 16.00 16.47
C GLY A 135 6.14 16.35 16.02
N TRP A 136 6.00 17.15 14.96
CA TRP A 136 4.67 17.46 14.39
C TRP A 136 4.00 16.22 13.76
N LEU A 137 4.74 15.45 12.96
CA LEU A 137 4.27 14.20 12.35
C LEU A 137 3.83 13.19 13.43
N LYS A 138 4.63 13.02 14.49
CA LYS A 138 4.30 12.19 15.66
C LYS A 138 2.99 12.63 16.29
N GLY A 139 2.84 13.92 16.55
CA GLY A 139 1.63 14.46 17.14
C GLY A 139 0.36 14.22 16.31
N VAL A 140 0.47 14.30 14.98
CA VAL A 140 -0.61 13.97 14.04
C VAL A 140 -0.93 12.47 14.11
N TYR A 141 0.08 11.61 13.99
CA TYR A 141 -0.08 10.16 14.03
C TYR A 141 -0.77 9.67 15.31
N GLU A 142 -0.27 10.11 16.47
CA GLU A 142 -0.85 9.73 17.78
C GLU A 142 -2.30 10.18 17.94
N ALA A 143 -2.66 11.36 17.40
CA ALA A 143 -4.03 11.84 17.46
C ALA A 143 -4.95 11.11 16.48
N GLU A 144 -4.41 10.65 15.35
CA GLU A 144 -5.22 10.08 14.27
C GLU A 144 -5.38 8.57 14.39
N PHE A 145 -4.28 7.83 14.68
CA PHE A 145 -4.23 6.39 14.49
C PHE A 145 -5.35 5.66 15.22
N ARG A 146 -5.42 5.75 16.53
CA ARG A 146 -6.42 5.02 17.33
C ARG A 146 -7.84 5.53 17.15
N GLN A 147 -8.01 6.85 16.97
CA GLN A 147 -9.34 7.46 17.02
C GLN A 147 -10.01 7.58 15.65
N PHE A 148 -9.22 7.54 14.56
CA PHE A 148 -9.74 7.74 13.22
C PHE A 148 -9.34 6.66 12.22
N MET A 149 -8.13 6.11 12.30
CA MET A 149 -7.73 5.01 11.42
C MET A 149 -8.23 3.66 11.94
N ASP A 150 -8.13 3.42 13.25
CA ASP A 150 -8.48 2.17 13.89
C ASP A 150 -9.89 2.20 14.52
N THR A 151 -10.87 2.65 13.76
CA THR A 151 -12.24 2.79 14.28
C THR A 151 -13.30 2.76 13.19
N ASN A 152 -14.46 2.20 13.55
CA ASN A 152 -15.65 2.25 12.73
C ASN A 152 -16.42 3.58 12.94
N PHE A 153 -16.99 4.12 11.87
CA PHE A 153 -17.90 5.27 11.92
C PHE A 153 -19.31 4.86 11.48
N ASP A 154 -20.30 5.19 12.31
CA ASP A 154 -21.72 5.09 11.95
C ASP A 154 -22.23 6.41 11.40
N SER A 155 -21.64 7.52 11.84
CA SER A 155 -21.99 8.89 11.46
C SER A 155 -20.78 9.82 11.55
N PRO A 156 -20.70 10.90 10.75
CA PRO A 156 -19.73 11.97 10.98
C PRO A 156 -19.84 12.61 12.38
N LEU A 157 -21.02 12.53 12.99
CA LEU A 157 -21.25 13.05 14.35
C LEU A 157 -20.49 12.27 15.43
N ASP A 158 -20.03 11.05 15.14
CA ASP A 158 -19.23 10.26 16.07
C ASP A 158 -17.91 10.97 16.43
N MET A 159 -17.40 11.82 15.53
CA MET A 159 -16.19 12.63 15.77
C MET A 159 -16.33 13.61 16.94
N VAL A 160 -17.56 14.06 17.22
CA VAL A 160 -17.82 15.07 18.27
C VAL A 160 -18.60 14.51 19.45
N ARG A 161 -19.35 13.43 19.27
CA ARG A 161 -20.15 12.79 20.32
C ARG A 161 -19.34 11.89 21.24
N ILE A 162 -18.29 11.25 20.70
CA ILE A 162 -17.42 10.35 21.46
C ILE A 162 -16.31 11.19 22.10
N PRO A 163 -16.17 11.21 23.45
CA PRO A 163 -15.25 12.10 24.15
C PRO A 163 -13.79 11.97 23.67
N GLU A 164 -13.29 10.75 23.51
CA GLU A 164 -11.92 10.45 23.08
C GLU A 164 -11.66 11.00 21.67
N LYS A 165 -12.60 10.82 20.74
CA LYS A 165 -12.52 11.36 19.37
C LYS A 165 -12.56 12.89 19.36
N ARG A 166 -13.33 13.50 20.25
CA ARG A 166 -13.39 14.97 20.38
C ARG A 166 -12.06 15.53 20.88
N VAL A 167 -11.43 14.88 21.86
CA VAL A 167 -10.07 15.27 22.33
C VAL A 167 -9.07 15.16 21.20
N ALA A 168 -9.04 14.04 20.48
CA ALA A 168 -8.15 13.82 19.33
C ALA A 168 -8.40 14.83 18.21
N LEU A 169 -9.65 15.13 17.90
CA LEU A 169 -10.04 16.15 16.92
C LEU A 169 -9.51 17.53 17.33
N THR A 170 -9.63 17.91 18.61
CA THR A 170 -9.10 19.17 19.14
C THR A 170 -7.58 19.22 19.01
N LYS A 171 -6.86 18.11 19.30
CA LYS A 171 -5.40 18.00 19.09
C LYS A 171 -5.03 18.21 17.62
N LEU A 172 -5.75 17.56 16.68
CA LEU A 172 -5.53 17.72 15.24
C LEU A 172 -5.77 19.18 14.76
N VAL A 173 -6.81 19.84 15.28
CA VAL A 173 -7.06 21.27 14.98
C VAL A 173 -5.90 22.14 15.46
N ARG A 174 -5.42 21.95 16.69
CA ARG A 174 -4.29 22.70 17.25
C ARG A 174 -2.99 22.47 16.47
N LEU A 175 -2.77 21.26 15.97
CA LEU A 175 -1.64 20.94 15.09
C LEU A 175 -1.76 21.54 13.68
N GLY A 176 -2.93 22.11 13.33
CA GLY A 176 -3.22 22.59 11.98
C GLY A 176 -3.32 21.47 10.94
N ALA A 177 -3.68 20.26 11.39
CA ALA A 177 -3.72 19.05 10.56
C ALA A 177 -4.84 19.05 9.50
N PHE A 178 -5.80 19.96 9.59
CA PHE A 178 -6.82 20.19 8.54
C PHE A 178 -6.37 21.18 7.46
N GLY A 179 -5.18 21.80 7.60
CA GLY A 179 -4.50 22.53 6.53
C GLY A 179 -3.94 21.59 5.47
N ARG A 180 -3.03 22.10 4.64
CA ARG A 180 -2.41 21.34 3.55
C ARG A 180 -1.06 20.77 3.96
N LEU A 181 -0.82 19.48 3.63
CA LEU A 181 0.40 18.75 4.03
C LEU A 181 1.67 19.39 3.47
N GLY A 182 1.76 19.58 2.14
CA GLY A 182 2.95 20.12 1.49
C GLY A 182 3.37 21.49 2.02
N PRO A 183 2.48 22.50 2.02
CA PRO A 183 2.78 23.80 2.62
C PRO A 183 3.19 23.74 4.08
N LYS A 184 2.56 22.88 4.88
CA LYS A 184 2.90 22.70 6.31
C LYS A 184 4.31 22.12 6.48
N VAL A 185 4.63 21.06 5.76
CA VAL A 185 5.96 20.44 5.76
C VAL A 185 7.02 21.44 5.29
N GLY A 186 6.77 22.14 4.16
CA GLY A 186 7.68 23.14 3.63
C GLY A 186 7.96 24.30 4.60
N ALA A 187 6.91 24.78 5.29
CA ALA A 187 7.05 25.85 6.29
C ALA A 187 7.89 25.42 7.51
N ILE A 188 7.85 24.14 7.89
CA ILE A 188 8.65 23.61 9.01
C ILE A 188 10.08 23.33 8.57
N VAL A 189 10.29 22.58 7.47
CA VAL A 189 11.61 22.11 7.03
C VAL A 189 12.44 23.23 6.45
N ARG A 190 11.83 24.13 5.67
CA ARG A 190 12.47 25.28 4.98
C ARG A 190 13.61 24.87 4.04
N ASP A 191 13.43 23.71 3.39
CA ASP A 191 14.23 23.21 2.29
C ASP A 191 13.28 22.47 1.34
N SER A 192 13.25 22.89 0.07
CA SER A 192 12.25 22.42 -0.89
C SER A 192 12.46 20.96 -1.31
N GLN A 193 13.69 20.49 -1.37
CA GLN A 193 13.99 19.10 -1.71
C GLN A 193 13.68 18.18 -0.52
N ILE A 194 14.13 18.55 0.68
CA ILE A 194 13.84 17.76 1.89
C ILE A 194 12.34 17.75 2.18
N ALA A 195 11.60 18.83 1.90
CA ALA A 195 10.15 18.84 2.04
C ALA A 195 9.45 17.79 1.15
N ARG A 196 10.03 17.45 -0.02
CA ARG A 196 9.50 16.38 -0.89
C ARG A 196 9.54 15.02 -0.20
N LEU A 197 10.59 14.71 0.57
CA LEU A 197 10.76 13.43 1.30
C LEU A 197 9.63 13.15 2.30
N PHE A 198 9.03 14.20 2.86
CA PHE A 198 8.00 14.10 3.90
C PHE A 198 6.62 14.53 3.40
N SER A 199 6.44 14.63 2.09
CA SER A 199 5.15 15.03 1.49
C SER A 199 4.76 14.26 0.23
N PHE A 200 5.70 13.56 -0.44
CA PHE A 200 5.37 12.75 -1.63
C PHE A 200 4.36 11.63 -1.31
N GLN A 201 4.29 11.20 -0.07
CA GLN A 201 3.33 10.21 0.44
C GLN A 201 1.87 10.63 0.25
N ALA A 202 1.60 11.92 -0.03
CA ALA A 202 0.30 12.38 -0.49
C ALA A 202 -0.18 11.62 -1.74
N LEU A 203 0.75 11.10 -2.56
CA LEU A 203 0.43 10.25 -3.71
C LEU A 203 -0.25 8.95 -3.28
N PHE A 204 0.17 8.35 -2.18
CA PHE A 204 -0.47 7.14 -1.61
C PHE A 204 -1.91 7.44 -1.17
N ALA A 205 -2.16 8.68 -0.69
CA ALA A 205 -3.51 9.17 -0.42
C ALA A 205 -4.28 9.60 -1.70
N GLY A 206 -3.67 9.45 -2.88
CA GLY A 206 -4.28 9.75 -4.17
C GLY A 206 -4.47 11.25 -4.45
N THR A 207 -3.62 12.11 -3.87
CA THR A 207 -3.68 13.56 -4.03
C THR A 207 -2.28 14.16 -4.18
N SER A 208 -2.21 15.42 -4.59
CA SER A 208 -0.95 16.16 -4.51
C SER A 208 -0.65 16.62 -3.07
N PRO A 209 0.63 16.86 -2.70
CA PRO A 209 1.00 17.42 -1.41
C PRO A 209 0.26 18.73 -1.08
N ASN A 210 0.01 19.57 -2.08
CA ASN A 210 -0.69 20.84 -1.95
C ASN A 210 -2.23 20.69 -1.81
N GLN A 211 -2.78 19.51 -2.05
CA GLN A 211 -4.21 19.20 -1.87
C GLN A 211 -4.48 18.26 -0.70
N ALA A 212 -3.52 17.41 -0.33
CA ALA A 212 -3.63 16.52 0.81
C ALA A 212 -3.83 17.31 2.11
N LEU A 213 -4.69 16.79 2.99
CA LEU A 213 -4.83 17.34 4.33
C LEU A 213 -3.60 17.00 5.18
N GLY A 214 -3.26 17.87 6.13
CA GLY A 214 -2.17 17.65 7.08
C GLY A 214 -2.35 16.42 7.97
N VAL A 215 -3.58 15.90 8.14
CA VAL A 215 -3.81 14.60 8.81
C VAL A 215 -3.03 13.47 8.14
N TYR A 216 -2.81 13.53 6.81
CA TYR A 216 -1.97 12.54 6.12
C TYR A 216 -0.49 12.63 6.46
N GLY A 217 -0.07 13.55 7.34
CA GLY A 217 1.23 13.51 8.01
C GLY A 217 1.48 12.23 8.82
N ALA A 218 0.43 11.47 9.14
CA ALA A 218 0.57 10.13 9.71
C ALA A 218 1.32 9.17 8.77
N ILE A 219 1.16 9.27 7.43
CA ILE A 219 1.80 8.38 6.47
C ILE A 219 3.33 8.58 6.46
N PRO A 220 3.88 9.80 6.24
CA PRO A 220 5.32 10.00 6.36
C PRO A 220 5.87 9.69 7.77
N TYR A 221 5.08 9.79 8.85
CA TYR A 221 5.52 9.33 10.15
C TYR A 221 5.71 7.80 10.19
N MET A 222 4.77 7.04 9.62
CA MET A 222 4.86 5.58 9.57
C MET A 222 6.08 5.11 8.77
N ASP A 223 6.34 5.69 7.59
CA ASP A 223 7.40 5.21 6.70
C ASP A 223 8.77 5.84 6.94
N THR A 224 8.85 7.01 7.57
CA THR A 224 10.14 7.68 7.83
C THR A 224 10.56 7.70 9.30
N CYS A 225 9.69 7.30 10.22
CA CYS A 225 9.97 7.39 11.65
C CYS A 225 9.73 6.09 12.42
N LEU A 226 8.80 5.22 11.97
CA LEU A 226 8.52 3.94 12.63
C LEU A 226 9.24 2.76 11.99
N GLY A 227 9.86 2.97 10.84
CA GLY A 227 10.61 1.96 10.12
C GLY A 227 9.88 1.40 8.91
N VAL A 228 10.68 0.93 7.97
CA VAL A 228 10.24 0.22 6.78
C VAL A 228 10.86 -1.17 6.78
N TYR A 229 10.06 -2.12 6.38
CA TYR A 229 10.40 -3.53 6.44
C TYR A 229 10.08 -4.22 5.12
N TYR A 230 10.70 -5.36 4.90
CA TYR A 230 10.45 -6.22 3.74
C TYR A 230 10.41 -7.69 4.18
N PRO A 231 9.36 -8.43 3.84
CA PRO A 231 9.30 -9.86 4.13
C PRO A 231 10.30 -10.63 3.26
N GLU A 232 10.99 -11.60 3.82
CA GLU A 232 11.83 -12.52 3.07
C GLU A 232 10.98 -13.30 2.06
N GLY A 233 11.42 -13.37 0.81
CA GLY A 233 10.66 -13.94 -0.31
C GLY A 233 9.60 -13.02 -0.91
N GLY A 234 9.54 -11.75 -0.51
CA GLY A 234 8.64 -10.74 -1.09
C GLY A 234 7.39 -10.43 -0.25
N MET A 235 6.71 -9.36 -0.61
CA MET A 235 5.51 -8.88 0.10
C MET A 235 4.36 -9.91 0.14
N ARG A 236 4.30 -10.80 -0.85
CA ARG A 236 3.33 -11.90 -0.91
C ARG A 236 3.42 -12.87 0.27
N ALA A 237 4.62 -13.02 0.86
CA ALA A 237 4.85 -13.89 2.02
C ALA A 237 3.91 -13.58 3.19
N ILE A 238 3.51 -12.30 3.35
CA ILE A 238 2.52 -11.88 4.35
C ILE A 238 1.17 -12.58 4.10
N ALA A 239 0.67 -12.51 2.87
CA ALA A 239 -0.63 -13.09 2.55
C ALA A 239 -0.61 -14.62 2.63
N GLU A 240 0.48 -15.24 2.20
CA GLU A 240 0.68 -16.69 2.31
C GLU A 240 0.72 -17.12 3.78
N ALA A 241 1.41 -16.37 4.66
CA ALA A 241 1.47 -16.63 6.09
C ALA A 241 0.08 -16.50 6.76
N LEU A 242 -0.66 -15.42 6.44
CA LEU A 242 -2.03 -15.24 6.95
C LEU A 242 -2.98 -16.32 6.43
N GLY A 243 -2.80 -16.78 5.18
CA GLY A 243 -3.56 -17.89 4.60
C GLY A 243 -3.28 -19.20 5.32
N ARG A 244 -2.00 -19.50 5.62
CA ARG A 244 -1.61 -20.67 6.45
C ARG A 244 -2.24 -20.61 7.84
N ALA A 245 -2.15 -19.45 8.51
CA ALA A 245 -2.76 -19.24 9.82
C ALA A 245 -4.27 -19.47 9.79
N LEU A 246 -4.96 -19.02 8.74
CA LEU A 246 -6.40 -19.22 8.57
C LEU A 246 -6.75 -20.71 8.50
N ILE A 247 -6.01 -21.49 7.69
CA ILE A 247 -6.23 -22.94 7.55
C ILE A 247 -5.94 -23.65 8.87
N MET A 248 -4.83 -23.33 9.53
CA MET A 248 -4.45 -23.90 10.83
C MET A 248 -5.48 -23.60 11.92
N ALA A 249 -6.15 -22.45 11.85
CA ALA A 249 -7.22 -22.05 12.77
C ALA A 249 -8.60 -22.64 12.41
N GLY A 250 -8.70 -23.51 11.39
CA GLY A 250 -9.94 -24.17 10.98
C GLY A 250 -10.80 -23.39 10.00
N GLY A 251 -10.32 -22.30 9.44
CA GLY A 251 -10.95 -21.60 8.32
C GLY A 251 -10.68 -22.28 6.98
N THR A 252 -11.53 -22.04 6.00
CA THR A 252 -11.38 -22.55 4.63
C THR A 252 -10.87 -21.46 3.71
N LEU A 253 -9.83 -21.76 2.91
CA LEU A 253 -9.31 -20.90 1.84
C LEU A 253 -9.39 -21.66 0.52
N GLU A 254 -10.25 -21.18 -0.37
CA GLU A 254 -10.41 -21.73 -1.71
C GLU A 254 -9.83 -20.76 -2.76
N LEU A 255 -8.81 -21.23 -3.45
CA LEU A 255 -8.18 -20.53 -4.57
C LEU A 255 -8.86 -20.94 -5.89
N ASN A 256 -8.64 -20.19 -6.97
CA ASN A 256 -9.29 -20.37 -8.27
C ASN A 256 -10.84 -20.34 -8.18
N ALA A 257 -11.39 -19.73 -7.14
CA ALA A 257 -12.82 -19.60 -6.88
C ALA A 257 -13.29 -18.17 -7.22
N ASP A 258 -13.56 -17.91 -8.51
CA ASP A 258 -13.99 -16.60 -8.97
C ASP A 258 -15.47 -16.35 -8.67
N VAL A 259 -15.75 -15.54 -7.66
CA VAL A 259 -17.12 -15.16 -7.29
C VAL A 259 -17.72 -14.23 -8.33
N ILE A 260 -18.83 -14.66 -8.95
CA ILE A 260 -19.54 -13.91 -9.97
C ILE A 260 -20.79 -13.19 -9.47
N GLY A 261 -21.29 -13.52 -8.28
CA GLY A 261 -22.50 -12.90 -7.74
C GLY A 261 -22.81 -13.30 -6.32
N ILE A 262 -23.72 -12.58 -5.71
CA ILE A 262 -24.30 -12.85 -4.40
C ILE A 262 -25.81 -13.01 -4.59
N ASP A 263 -26.39 -14.07 -4.03
CA ASP A 263 -27.82 -14.29 -4.03
C ASP A 263 -28.46 -13.62 -2.83
N TYR A 264 -29.59 -12.99 -3.05
CA TYR A 264 -30.28 -12.21 -2.06
C TYR A 264 -31.73 -12.63 -1.90
N GLN A 265 -32.17 -12.79 -0.64
CA GLN A 265 -33.57 -12.84 -0.28
C GLN A 265 -33.96 -11.50 0.37
N GLY A 266 -34.66 -10.67 -0.36
CA GLY A 266 -34.93 -9.30 0.03
C GLY A 266 -33.63 -8.49 0.19
N ARG A 267 -33.35 -8.05 1.43
CA ARG A 267 -32.11 -7.29 1.73
C ARG A 267 -30.95 -8.17 2.25
N ARG A 268 -31.19 -9.47 2.44
CA ARG A 268 -30.23 -10.40 3.03
C ARG A 268 -29.55 -11.24 1.97
N ALA A 269 -28.23 -11.32 1.99
CA ALA A 269 -27.43 -12.26 1.25
C ALA A 269 -27.65 -13.66 1.87
N THR A 270 -27.88 -14.66 1.03
CA THR A 270 -28.12 -16.06 1.43
C THR A 270 -27.07 -17.01 0.89
N ALA A 271 -26.47 -16.68 -0.25
CA ALA A 271 -25.42 -17.49 -0.86
C ALA A 271 -24.51 -16.65 -1.75
N VAL A 272 -23.36 -17.21 -2.11
CA VAL A 272 -22.39 -16.66 -3.05
C VAL A 272 -22.21 -17.65 -4.20
N ARG A 273 -22.20 -17.15 -5.45
CA ARG A 273 -22.00 -17.97 -6.65
C ARG A 273 -20.63 -17.78 -7.27
N THR A 274 -20.00 -18.88 -7.62
CA THR A 274 -18.71 -18.91 -8.31
C THR A 274 -18.86 -19.19 -9.81
N ALA A 275 -17.84 -18.88 -10.59
CA ALA A 275 -17.86 -19.03 -12.05
C ALA A 275 -17.93 -20.50 -12.50
N ASP A 276 -17.48 -21.44 -11.67
CA ASP A 276 -17.58 -22.89 -11.90
C ASP A 276 -18.97 -23.47 -11.54
N GLY A 277 -19.94 -22.60 -11.20
CA GLY A 277 -21.33 -22.97 -10.94
C GLY A 277 -21.63 -23.39 -9.51
N ARG A 278 -20.66 -23.38 -8.58
CA ARG A 278 -20.91 -23.69 -7.18
C ARG A 278 -21.70 -22.58 -6.50
N VAL A 279 -22.50 -22.99 -5.52
CA VAL A 279 -23.26 -22.10 -4.64
C VAL A 279 -22.81 -22.36 -3.21
N VAL A 280 -22.33 -21.33 -2.52
CA VAL A 280 -21.85 -21.40 -1.14
C VAL A 280 -22.82 -20.61 -0.26
N ASP A 281 -23.57 -21.31 0.58
CA ASP A 281 -24.52 -20.72 1.52
C ASP A 281 -23.82 -19.87 2.56
N CYS A 282 -24.43 -18.76 2.97
CA CYS A 282 -23.88 -17.85 3.96
C CYS A 282 -24.94 -17.14 4.79
N ASP A 283 -24.57 -16.78 6.01
CA ASP A 283 -25.36 -15.93 6.90
C ASP A 283 -24.89 -14.47 6.83
N ALA A 284 -23.61 -14.24 6.49
CA ALA A 284 -23.05 -12.92 6.22
C ALA A 284 -21.96 -12.98 5.13
N VAL A 285 -21.70 -11.85 4.47
CA VAL A 285 -20.68 -11.74 3.42
C VAL A 285 -19.76 -10.56 3.70
N VAL A 286 -18.45 -10.80 3.62
CA VAL A 286 -17.43 -9.72 3.57
C VAL A 286 -16.92 -9.60 2.15
N VAL A 287 -17.12 -8.44 1.52
CA VAL A 287 -16.63 -8.16 0.16
C VAL A 287 -15.36 -7.33 0.26
N THR A 288 -14.23 -7.89 -0.19
CA THR A 288 -12.93 -7.20 -0.17
C THR A 288 -12.41 -6.84 -1.57
N ALA A 289 -13.20 -7.15 -2.60
CA ALA A 289 -12.94 -6.72 -3.96
C ALA A 289 -12.90 -5.19 -4.06
N ASP A 290 -12.18 -4.68 -5.07
CA ASP A 290 -12.14 -3.23 -5.30
C ASP A 290 -13.55 -2.65 -5.47
N ILE A 291 -13.72 -1.39 -5.02
CA ILE A 291 -15.01 -0.69 -5.13
C ILE A 291 -15.49 -0.54 -6.58
N GLY A 292 -14.59 -0.60 -7.57
CA GLY A 292 -14.92 -0.67 -8.99
C GLY A 292 -15.64 -1.96 -9.39
N SER A 293 -15.41 -3.05 -8.67
CA SER A 293 -16.02 -4.36 -8.91
C SER A 293 -17.36 -4.57 -8.18
N LEU A 294 -17.80 -3.66 -7.32
CA LEU A 294 -19.05 -3.81 -6.54
C LEU A 294 -20.30 -4.09 -7.37
N PRO A 295 -20.47 -3.52 -8.59
CA PRO A 295 -21.63 -3.83 -9.43
C PRO A 295 -21.79 -5.32 -9.75
N ARG A 296 -20.68 -6.09 -9.85
CA ARG A 296 -20.69 -7.55 -10.05
C ARG A 296 -21.46 -8.30 -8.96
N PHE A 297 -21.49 -7.74 -7.75
CA PHE A 297 -22.13 -8.33 -6.57
C PHE A 297 -23.52 -7.72 -6.28
N GLY A 298 -24.11 -6.99 -7.21
CA GLY A 298 -25.38 -6.28 -6.99
C GLY A 298 -25.27 -5.13 -5.98
N LEU A 299 -24.06 -4.62 -5.79
CA LEU A 299 -23.73 -3.51 -4.90
C LEU A 299 -23.35 -2.27 -5.71
N ARG A 300 -23.43 -1.10 -5.09
CA ARG A 300 -23.05 0.16 -5.73
C ARG A 300 -22.12 0.95 -4.84
N HIS A 301 -21.06 1.50 -5.40
CA HIS A 301 -20.27 2.51 -4.72
C HIS A 301 -20.99 3.89 -4.75
N ARG A 302 -20.56 4.79 -3.90
CA ARG A 302 -21.07 6.17 -3.85
C ARG A 302 -20.84 6.86 -5.20
N ARG A 303 -21.87 7.55 -5.73
CA ARG A 303 -21.71 8.40 -6.92
C ARG A 303 -20.75 9.56 -6.64
N GLY A 304 -20.01 10.00 -7.66
CA GLY A 304 -19.09 11.14 -7.57
C GLY A 304 -17.80 10.85 -6.80
N LEU A 305 -17.43 9.58 -6.60
CA LEU A 305 -16.11 9.23 -6.08
C LEU A 305 -15.03 9.64 -7.09
N ARG A 306 -14.04 10.37 -6.60
CA ARG A 306 -12.82 10.67 -7.34
C ARG A 306 -11.82 9.55 -7.08
N ALA A 307 -11.37 8.92 -8.15
CA ALA A 307 -10.31 7.92 -8.10
C ALA A 307 -8.94 8.59 -7.88
N SER A 308 -8.03 7.86 -7.24
CA SER A 308 -6.61 8.25 -7.13
C SER A 308 -5.95 8.31 -8.51
N PRO A 309 -4.83 9.02 -8.70
CA PRO A 309 -3.94 8.79 -9.82
C PRO A 309 -3.61 7.31 -9.97
N SER A 310 -3.15 6.91 -11.13
CA SER A 310 -2.73 5.55 -11.42
C SER A 310 -1.20 5.43 -11.49
N ALA A 311 -0.71 4.30 -11.96
CA ALA A 311 0.69 4.07 -12.24
C ALA A 311 0.86 3.16 -13.47
N VAL A 312 1.94 3.38 -14.21
CA VAL A 312 2.54 2.38 -15.09
C VAL A 312 3.64 1.71 -14.27
N VAL A 313 3.67 0.39 -14.27
CA VAL A 313 4.69 -0.39 -13.56
C VAL A 313 5.27 -1.42 -14.52
N ALA A 314 6.56 -1.29 -14.82
CA ALA A 314 7.31 -2.29 -15.59
C ALA A 314 8.04 -3.22 -14.64
N HIS A 315 7.90 -4.51 -14.86
CA HIS A 315 8.56 -5.58 -14.12
C HIS A 315 9.46 -6.38 -15.06
N GLY A 316 10.64 -6.74 -14.58
CA GLY A 316 11.60 -7.49 -15.37
C GLY A 316 12.87 -7.78 -14.60
N THR A 317 13.95 -8.04 -15.32
CA THR A 317 15.27 -8.34 -14.76
C THR A 317 16.35 -7.51 -15.43
N VAL A 318 17.41 -7.22 -14.69
CA VAL A 318 18.60 -6.53 -15.17
C VAL A 318 19.85 -7.27 -14.69
N PRO A 319 20.94 -7.34 -15.50
CA PRO A 319 22.21 -7.88 -15.01
C PRO A 319 22.68 -7.10 -13.77
N ALA A 320 22.99 -7.80 -12.70
CA ALA A 320 23.41 -7.19 -11.44
C ALA A 320 24.71 -6.38 -11.59
N GLU A 321 25.57 -6.75 -12.54
CA GLU A 321 26.78 -6.02 -12.88
C GLU A 321 26.46 -4.62 -13.41
N ILE A 322 25.51 -4.51 -14.34
CA ILE A 322 25.04 -3.21 -14.87
C ILE A 322 24.40 -2.39 -13.74
N ALA A 323 23.48 -2.99 -12.97
CA ALA A 323 22.78 -2.28 -11.91
C ALA A 323 23.71 -1.81 -10.77
N ARG A 324 24.86 -2.42 -10.57
CA ARG A 324 25.90 -1.97 -9.61
C ARG A 324 26.57 -0.66 -10.00
N THR A 325 26.57 -0.30 -11.28
CA THR A 325 27.16 0.98 -11.77
C THR A 325 26.23 2.17 -11.54
N TRP A 326 24.96 1.95 -11.21
CA TRP A 326 23.97 2.99 -11.07
C TRP A 326 24.26 3.93 -9.88
N PRO A 327 23.84 5.20 -9.96
CA PRO A 327 24.20 6.22 -8.97
C PRO A 327 23.63 5.97 -7.58
N VAL A 328 22.60 5.13 -7.47
CA VAL A 328 21.96 4.80 -6.20
C VAL A 328 21.85 3.30 -6.00
N GLN A 329 22.41 2.81 -4.89
CA GLN A 329 22.32 1.42 -4.48
C GLN A 329 21.37 1.34 -3.28
N ALA A 330 20.11 0.99 -3.52
CA ALA A 330 19.07 0.83 -2.50
C ALA A 330 17.96 -0.07 -2.99
N HIS A 331 17.27 -0.73 -2.05
CA HIS A 331 16.04 -1.49 -2.35
C HIS A 331 15.02 -0.58 -3.05
N HIS A 332 14.77 0.59 -2.45
CA HIS A 332 13.93 1.62 -3.03
C HIS A 332 14.73 2.87 -3.36
N THR A 333 14.62 3.31 -4.59
CA THR A 333 15.13 4.61 -5.03
C THR A 333 13.97 5.43 -5.56
N ILE A 334 13.76 6.62 -4.98
CA ILE A 334 12.86 7.63 -5.53
C ILE A 334 13.71 8.62 -6.29
N ASP A 335 13.64 8.59 -7.61
CA ASP A 335 14.34 9.53 -8.49
C ASP A 335 13.42 10.71 -8.81
N PHE A 336 13.65 11.85 -8.17
CA PHE A 336 12.83 13.05 -8.31
C PHE A 336 13.26 13.88 -9.52
N GLY A 337 12.31 14.20 -10.40
CA GLY A 337 12.49 15.22 -11.43
C GLY A 337 12.60 16.65 -10.85
N HIS A 338 12.88 17.62 -11.71
CA HIS A 338 12.88 19.05 -11.36
C HIS A 338 11.47 19.54 -11.02
N ALA A 339 10.49 19.19 -11.88
CA ALA A 339 9.11 19.67 -11.80
C ALA A 339 8.32 18.92 -10.70
N TRP A 340 8.13 19.55 -9.54
CA TRP A 340 7.38 18.96 -8.43
C TRP A 340 5.88 19.23 -8.54
N ASP A 341 5.46 20.47 -8.44
CA ASP A 341 4.04 20.85 -8.44
C ASP A 341 3.36 20.56 -9.78
N ARG A 342 4.08 20.76 -10.87
CA ARG A 342 3.60 20.47 -12.22
C ARG A 342 3.31 19.00 -12.43
N THR A 343 4.18 18.12 -11.97
CA THR A 343 3.99 16.65 -12.03
C THR A 343 2.66 16.24 -11.40
N PHE A 344 2.38 16.75 -10.19
CA PHE A 344 1.11 16.45 -9.53
C PHE A 344 -0.09 17.08 -10.23
N ALA A 345 0.05 18.29 -10.78
CA ALA A 345 -1.02 18.94 -11.55
C ALA A 345 -1.39 18.13 -12.81
N GLU A 346 -0.40 17.47 -13.43
CA GLU A 346 -0.60 16.61 -14.61
C GLU A 346 -1.35 15.33 -14.26
N ILE A 347 -0.89 14.56 -13.25
CA ILE A 347 -1.44 13.23 -12.95
C ILE A 347 -2.69 13.25 -12.07
N ALA A 348 -2.84 14.24 -11.19
CA ALA A 348 -3.98 14.38 -10.27
C ALA A 348 -5.03 15.38 -10.79
N ALA A 349 -5.08 15.62 -12.09
CA ALA A 349 -5.98 16.57 -12.73
C ALA A 349 -7.46 16.16 -12.61
N ARG A 350 -8.35 17.10 -12.92
CA ARG A 350 -9.79 16.83 -13.04
C ARG A 350 -10.06 15.91 -14.26
N PRO A 351 -11.23 15.21 -14.28
CA PRO A 351 -11.58 14.36 -15.40
C PRO A 351 -11.39 15.03 -16.77
N GLY A 352 -10.77 14.31 -17.70
CA GLY A 352 -10.47 14.76 -19.06
C GLY A 352 -9.31 15.76 -19.19
N ARG A 353 -8.62 16.12 -18.10
CA ARG A 353 -7.53 17.11 -18.10
C ARG A 353 -6.18 16.55 -17.67
N GLY A 354 -6.12 15.25 -17.37
CA GLY A 354 -4.87 14.58 -16.99
C GLY A 354 -3.90 14.47 -18.15
N ARG A 355 -2.60 14.44 -17.83
CA ARG A 355 -1.51 14.28 -18.78
C ARG A 355 -0.45 13.37 -18.19
N LEU A 356 0.38 12.75 -19.02
CA LEU A 356 1.61 12.11 -18.59
C LEU A 356 2.54 13.15 -17.96
N MET A 357 3.39 12.71 -17.05
CA MET A 357 4.39 13.59 -16.44
C MET A 357 5.37 14.09 -17.49
N SER A 358 5.52 15.40 -17.58
CA SER A 358 6.50 16.03 -18.50
C SER A 358 7.93 15.95 -17.99
N ASP A 359 8.10 15.76 -16.68
CA ASP A 359 9.38 15.52 -16.00
C ASP A 359 9.10 14.51 -14.87
N PRO A 360 9.21 13.21 -15.16
CA PRO A 360 8.74 12.17 -14.27
C PRO A 360 9.60 12.03 -13.01
N SER A 361 8.93 11.90 -11.86
CA SER A 361 9.54 11.32 -10.66
C SER A 361 9.23 9.82 -10.65
N LEU A 362 10.26 8.99 -10.50
CA LEU A 362 10.21 7.56 -10.72
C LEU A 362 10.58 6.80 -9.44
N LEU A 363 9.98 5.62 -9.26
CA LEU A 363 10.36 4.70 -8.19
C LEU A 363 10.98 3.45 -8.82
N LEU A 364 12.22 3.15 -8.44
CA LEU A 364 12.90 1.90 -8.75
C LEU A 364 12.91 1.02 -7.52
N THR A 365 12.54 -0.25 -7.69
CA THR A 365 12.54 -1.26 -6.63
C THR A 365 13.46 -2.41 -7.03
N ARG A 366 14.48 -2.66 -6.20
CA ARG A 366 15.52 -3.68 -6.37
C ARG A 366 15.53 -4.60 -5.13
N PRO A 367 14.59 -5.54 -5.03
CA PRO A 367 14.38 -6.29 -3.78
C PRO A 367 15.55 -7.21 -3.42
N ALA A 368 16.34 -7.67 -4.40
CA ALA A 368 17.52 -8.50 -4.16
C ALA A 368 18.61 -7.81 -3.32
N LEU A 369 18.60 -6.47 -3.21
CA LEU A 369 19.50 -5.74 -2.32
C LEU A 369 19.13 -5.86 -0.83
N THR A 370 17.92 -6.31 -0.52
CA THR A 370 17.48 -6.60 0.86
C THR A 370 17.37 -8.09 1.10
N ASP A 371 16.89 -8.83 0.11
CA ASP A 371 16.78 -10.29 0.13
C ASP A 371 17.63 -10.90 -0.99
N PRO A 372 18.89 -11.29 -0.71
CA PRO A 372 19.78 -11.85 -1.73
C PRO A 372 19.31 -13.16 -2.36
N SER A 373 18.32 -13.85 -1.75
CA SER A 373 17.75 -15.08 -2.33
C SER A 373 16.98 -14.81 -3.63
N LEU A 374 16.66 -13.56 -3.91
CA LEU A 374 15.94 -13.12 -5.11
C LEU A 374 16.85 -12.89 -6.32
N TYR A 375 18.18 -12.99 -6.18
CA TYR A 375 19.07 -13.00 -7.35
C TYR A 375 18.84 -14.25 -8.20
N ILE A 376 19.02 -14.10 -9.53
CA ILE A 376 18.82 -15.16 -10.52
C ILE A 376 20.13 -15.37 -11.26
N ASP A 377 20.67 -16.57 -11.22
CA ASP A 377 21.85 -16.95 -11.99
C ASP A 377 21.40 -17.65 -13.28
N ARG A 378 21.66 -17.04 -14.45
CA ARG A 378 21.30 -17.58 -15.77
C ARG A 378 22.55 -18.09 -16.49
N PRO A 379 22.51 -19.29 -17.10
CA PRO A 379 23.61 -19.76 -17.95
C PRO A 379 23.67 -18.87 -19.21
N GLU A 380 24.65 -18.00 -19.26
CA GLU A 380 24.87 -17.04 -20.35
C GLU A 380 26.36 -16.70 -20.40
N ARG A 381 27.03 -16.98 -21.56
CA ARG A 381 28.45 -16.67 -21.75
C ARG A 381 28.64 -15.18 -22.01
N HIS A 382 29.45 -14.53 -21.20
CA HIS A 382 29.83 -13.13 -21.40
C HIS A 382 31.26 -12.87 -20.89
N ILE A 383 31.86 -11.78 -21.32
CA ILE A 383 33.14 -11.30 -20.79
C ILE A 383 32.79 -10.21 -19.75
N ASP A 384 33.26 -10.39 -18.51
CA ASP A 384 33.05 -9.42 -17.45
C ASP A 384 33.92 -8.16 -17.62
N SER A 385 33.72 -7.15 -16.75
CA SER A 385 34.47 -5.88 -16.75
C SER A 385 35.97 -6.06 -16.62
N ASP A 386 36.44 -7.19 -16.07
CA ASP A 386 37.84 -7.52 -15.83
C ASP A 386 38.44 -8.39 -16.97
N GLY A 387 37.66 -8.65 -18.01
CA GLY A 387 38.05 -9.41 -19.19
C GLY A 387 37.99 -10.94 -19.03
N HIS A 388 37.35 -11.46 -17.96
CA HIS A 388 37.23 -12.88 -17.75
C HIS A 388 35.95 -13.44 -18.41
N LEU A 389 36.08 -14.61 -19.06
CA LEU A 389 34.90 -15.33 -19.56
C LEU A 389 34.11 -15.92 -18.38
N ARG A 390 32.85 -15.54 -18.31
CA ARG A 390 31.85 -16.08 -17.37
C ARG A 390 30.84 -16.94 -18.13
N GLU A 391 30.46 -18.04 -17.55
CA GLU A 391 29.42 -18.94 -18.11
C GLU A 391 28.05 -18.69 -17.48
N THR A 392 27.97 -17.77 -16.50
CA THR A 392 26.74 -17.45 -15.77
C THR A 392 26.70 -15.95 -15.54
N VAL A 393 25.55 -15.34 -15.89
CA VAL A 393 25.23 -13.95 -15.57
C VAL A 393 24.25 -13.91 -14.41
N ARG A 394 24.58 -13.13 -13.39
CA ARG A 394 23.67 -12.86 -12.28
C ARG A 394 22.74 -11.71 -12.63
N TYR A 395 21.43 -11.96 -12.50
CA TYR A 395 20.37 -10.97 -12.68
C TYR A 395 19.72 -10.63 -11.35
N GLU A 396 19.14 -9.44 -11.28
CA GLU A 396 18.25 -9.06 -10.20
C GLU A 396 16.88 -8.65 -10.73
N PRO A 397 15.79 -8.92 -9.98
CA PRO A 397 14.47 -8.40 -10.29
C PRO A 397 14.45 -6.87 -10.14
N LEU A 398 13.82 -6.20 -11.08
CA LEU A 398 13.65 -4.75 -11.09
C LEU A 398 12.20 -4.38 -11.40
N SER A 399 11.62 -3.48 -10.58
CA SER A 399 10.37 -2.81 -10.90
C SER A 399 10.61 -1.32 -11.08
N LEU A 400 10.07 -0.77 -12.17
CA LEU A 400 10.03 0.66 -12.45
C LEU A 400 8.58 1.15 -12.39
N LEU A 401 8.27 2.03 -11.45
CA LEU A 401 6.96 2.65 -11.31
C LEU A 401 7.00 4.12 -11.71
N ALA A 402 6.12 4.48 -12.63
CA ALA A 402 5.86 5.86 -13.04
C ALA A 402 4.40 6.23 -12.70
N PRO A 403 4.15 7.18 -11.79
CA PRO A 403 2.80 7.70 -11.56
C PRO A 403 2.21 8.28 -12.85
N CYS A 404 0.92 8.05 -13.07
CA CYS A 404 0.23 8.55 -14.25
C CYS A 404 -1.24 8.89 -13.94
N PRO A 405 -1.96 9.61 -14.84
CA PRO A 405 -3.38 9.84 -14.66
C PRO A 405 -4.16 8.53 -14.77
N ASN A 406 -5.24 8.40 -14.00
CA ASN A 406 -6.19 7.32 -14.15
C ASN A 406 -7.08 7.52 -15.42
N LEU A 407 -7.84 6.53 -15.81
CA LEU A 407 -8.64 6.55 -17.04
C LEU A 407 -9.75 7.61 -17.05
N ALA A 408 -10.24 8.04 -15.89
CA ALA A 408 -11.21 9.13 -15.80
C ALA A 408 -10.53 10.51 -15.97
N ALA A 409 -9.30 10.65 -15.49
CA ALA A 409 -8.51 11.89 -15.62
C ALA A 409 -7.99 12.05 -17.07
N ALA A 410 -7.52 10.97 -17.70
CA ALA A 410 -7.05 10.95 -19.07
C ALA A 410 -7.34 9.58 -19.74
N PRO A 411 -8.31 9.50 -20.65
CA PRO A 411 -8.63 8.27 -21.39
C PRO A 411 -7.62 8.04 -22.52
N LEU A 412 -6.35 7.75 -22.15
CA LEU A 412 -5.26 7.50 -23.10
C LEU A 412 -5.35 6.09 -23.70
N GLY A 413 -4.91 5.94 -24.95
CA GLY A 413 -4.82 4.66 -25.65
C GLY A 413 -3.60 3.85 -25.19
N TRP A 414 -3.69 3.27 -23.99
CA TRP A 414 -2.55 2.62 -23.32
C TRP A 414 -1.94 1.47 -24.11
N ASP A 415 -2.73 0.72 -24.89
CA ASP A 415 -2.21 -0.41 -25.67
C ASP A 415 -1.15 0.04 -26.70
N GLN A 416 -1.38 1.20 -27.35
CA GLN A 416 -0.45 1.79 -28.30
C GLN A 416 0.61 2.67 -27.62
N LEU A 417 0.25 3.34 -26.54
CA LEU A 417 1.11 4.31 -25.88
C LEU A 417 2.22 3.65 -25.05
N THR A 418 1.95 2.51 -24.41
CA THR A 418 2.84 1.89 -23.42
C THR A 418 4.26 1.65 -23.94
N PRO A 419 4.50 1.09 -25.14
CA PRO A 419 5.86 0.86 -25.63
C PRO A 419 6.67 2.15 -25.82
N PHE A 420 6.01 3.22 -26.25
CA PHE A 420 6.66 4.53 -26.43
C PHE A 420 6.93 5.18 -25.07
N TYR A 421 5.96 5.18 -24.18
CA TYR A 421 6.10 5.78 -22.86
C TYR A 421 7.19 5.09 -22.05
N LEU A 422 7.25 3.75 -22.09
CA LEU A 422 8.29 3.00 -21.42
C LEU A 422 9.69 3.36 -21.94
N ARG A 423 9.88 3.46 -23.26
CA ARG A 423 11.17 3.90 -23.84
C ARG A 423 11.57 5.30 -23.36
N GLU A 424 10.63 6.24 -23.29
CA GLU A 424 10.92 7.59 -22.78
C GLU A 424 11.28 7.57 -21.29
N LEU A 425 10.65 6.72 -20.47
CA LEU A 425 11.00 6.56 -19.06
C LEU A 425 12.41 5.99 -18.89
N LEU A 426 12.77 4.96 -19.66
CA LEU A 426 14.10 4.33 -19.62
C LEU A 426 15.17 5.32 -20.11
N LYS A 427 14.90 6.04 -21.21
CA LYS A 427 15.79 7.11 -21.69
C LYS A 427 16.00 8.20 -20.62
N THR A 428 14.93 8.59 -19.93
CA THR A 428 15.03 9.57 -18.84
C THR A 428 15.94 9.07 -17.71
N LEU A 429 15.86 7.79 -17.36
CA LEU A 429 16.75 7.19 -16.36
C LEU A 429 18.19 7.10 -16.87
N GLU A 430 18.41 6.73 -18.13
CA GLU A 430 19.73 6.73 -18.76
C GLU A 430 20.38 8.11 -18.65
N GLU A 431 19.67 9.17 -19.04
CA GLU A 431 20.11 10.56 -18.93
C GLU A 431 20.39 11.00 -17.49
N ARG A 432 19.72 10.36 -16.51
CA ARG A 432 19.94 10.58 -15.08
C ARG A 432 21.06 9.71 -14.49
N GLY A 433 21.80 8.96 -15.32
CA GLY A 433 22.98 8.21 -14.94
C GLY A 433 22.73 6.75 -14.58
N TYR A 434 21.54 6.19 -14.83
CA TYR A 434 21.28 4.75 -14.74
C TYR A 434 21.74 4.09 -16.04
N GLN A 435 23.06 4.12 -16.28
CA GLN A 435 23.66 3.68 -17.53
C GLN A 435 23.35 2.22 -17.85
N GLY A 436 23.05 1.96 -19.12
CA GLY A 436 22.71 0.63 -19.62
C GLY A 436 21.30 0.15 -19.28
N ILE A 437 20.47 0.93 -18.57
CA ILE A 437 19.11 0.50 -18.22
C ILE A 437 18.24 0.32 -19.48
N SER A 438 18.40 1.20 -20.47
CA SER A 438 17.61 1.14 -21.72
C SER A 438 17.90 -0.11 -22.55
N GLU A 439 19.11 -0.63 -22.48
CA GLU A 439 19.57 -1.80 -23.23
C GLU A 439 19.36 -3.10 -22.47
N HIS A 440 19.63 -3.09 -21.15
CA HIS A 440 19.74 -4.32 -20.36
C HIS A 440 18.53 -4.62 -19.46
N PHE A 441 17.60 -3.68 -19.24
CA PHE A 441 16.39 -3.98 -18.51
C PHE A 441 15.44 -4.81 -19.38
N ARG A 442 15.43 -6.11 -19.16
CA ARG A 442 14.52 -7.07 -19.82
C ARG A 442 13.14 -6.97 -19.18
N VAL A 443 12.24 -6.25 -19.82
CA VAL A 443 10.87 -6.05 -19.32
C VAL A 443 9.98 -7.20 -19.77
N ASP A 444 9.45 -7.96 -18.81
CA ASP A 444 8.59 -9.13 -19.06
C ASP A 444 7.11 -8.79 -18.89
N HIS A 445 6.78 -7.78 -18.07
CA HIS A 445 5.39 -7.39 -17.80
C HIS A 445 5.26 -5.89 -17.56
N VAL A 446 4.16 -5.31 -18.05
CA VAL A 446 3.84 -3.90 -17.80
C VAL A 446 2.39 -3.77 -17.36
N ASP A 447 2.19 -3.27 -16.14
CA ASP A 447 0.88 -2.85 -15.67
C ASP A 447 0.60 -1.40 -16.04
N THR A 448 -0.62 -1.14 -16.51
CA THR A 448 -1.10 0.17 -16.97
C THR A 448 -2.48 0.46 -16.37
N PRO A 449 -3.01 1.68 -16.47
CA PRO A 449 -4.39 1.96 -16.07
C PRO A 449 -5.41 1.03 -16.72
N ARG A 450 -5.15 0.53 -17.93
CA ARG A 450 -6.04 -0.41 -18.61
C ARG A 450 -5.99 -1.81 -17.99
N THR A 451 -4.79 -2.32 -17.67
CA THR A 451 -4.65 -3.62 -17.00
C THR A 451 -5.24 -3.59 -15.59
N TRP A 452 -5.08 -2.48 -14.85
CA TRP A 452 -5.74 -2.28 -13.56
C TRP A 452 -7.27 -2.26 -13.69
N GLN A 453 -7.81 -1.59 -14.70
CA GLN A 453 -9.27 -1.59 -14.98
C GLN A 453 -9.78 -2.99 -15.32
N ALA A 454 -9.05 -3.76 -16.14
CA ALA A 454 -9.41 -5.13 -16.49
C ALA A 454 -9.49 -6.05 -15.26
N ARG A 455 -8.70 -5.76 -14.22
CA ARG A 455 -8.77 -6.43 -12.90
C ARG A 455 -9.94 -5.91 -12.03
N GLY A 456 -10.78 -4.99 -12.54
CA GLY A 456 -11.94 -4.44 -11.85
C GLY A 456 -11.65 -3.28 -10.91
N MET A 457 -10.48 -2.65 -11.03
CA MET A 457 -10.09 -1.51 -10.17
C MET A 457 -10.71 -0.20 -10.66
N LEU A 458 -11.15 0.63 -9.72
CA LEU A 458 -11.86 1.89 -9.97
C LEU A 458 -11.07 2.81 -10.90
N ALA A 459 -11.63 3.14 -12.06
CA ALA A 459 -11.01 4.01 -13.07
C ALA A 459 -9.56 3.62 -13.44
N GLY A 460 -9.21 2.33 -13.34
CA GLY A 460 -7.88 1.84 -13.67
C GLY A 460 -6.78 2.33 -12.72
N THR A 461 -7.06 2.48 -11.42
CA THR A 461 -6.03 2.79 -10.42
C THR A 461 -5.89 1.69 -9.37
N PRO A 462 -4.65 1.26 -9.03
CA PRO A 462 -4.43 0.33 -7.93
C PRO A 462 -4.61 0.99 -6.55
N PHE A 463 -4.74 2.33 -6.47
CA PHE A 463 -4.84 3.09 -5.22
C PHE A 463 -6.28 3.43 -4.81
N SER A 464 -7.30 2.91 -5.52
CA SER A 464 -8.73 3.08 -5.21
C SER A 464 -9.19 4.55 -5.19
N ALA A 465 -10.14 4.92 -4.33
CA ALA A 465 -10.65 6.28 -4.21
C ALA A 465 -9.67 7.21 -3.50
N ALA A 466 -9.46 8.41 -4.03
CA ALA A 466 -8.60 9.43 -3.45
C ALA A 466 -9.09 9.89 -2.06
N HIS A 467 -8.16 10.24 -1.19
CA HIS A 467 -8.44 10.71 0.17
C HIS A 467 -8.64 12.23 0.22
N LEU A 468 -9.62 12.71 -0.54
CA LEU A 468 -10.07 14.10 -0.44
C LEU A 468 -10.89 14.30 0.84
N PHE A 469 -11.07 15.54 1.31
CA PHE A 469 -11.83 15.82 2.53
C PHE A 469 -13.18 15.09 2.58
N ARG A 470 -13.96 15.12 1.49
CA ARG A 470 -15.25 14.45 1.38
C ARG A 470 -15.18 12.94 1.16
N GLN A 471 -13.98 12.37 1.14
CA GLN A 471 -13.69 10.94 0.95
C GLN A 471 -12.68 10.41 2.00
N THR A 472 -12.58 11.10 3.16
CA THR A 472 -11.64 10.81 4.25
C THR A 472 -12.40 10.54 5.53
N GLY A 473 -11.88 9.66 6.38
CA GLY A 473 -12.45 9.32 7.68
C GLY A 473 -13.93 8.94 7.60
N PRO A 474 -14.83 9.62 8.35
CA PRO A 474 -16.26 9.28 8.37
C PRO A 474 -17.00 9.56 7.05
N PHE A 475 -16.37 10.29 6.11
CA PHE A 475 -16.91 10.56 4.77
C PHE A 475 -16.45 9.55 3.72
N ARG A 476 -15.52 8.65 4.06
CA ARG A 476 -15.10 7.55 3.19
C ARG A 476 -16.23 6.52 3.04
N THR A 477 -16.13 5.65 2.03
CA THR A 477 -17.04 4.51 1.86
C THR A 477 -17.07 3.70 3.15
N ARG A 478 -18.25 3.56 3.74
CA ARG A 478 -18.45 2.79 4.97
C ARG A 478 -18.36 1.30 4.69
N ASN A 479 -17.98 0.53 5.69
CA ASN A 479 -18.00 -0.93 5.59
C ASN A 479 -19.43 -1.50 5.64
N LEU A 480 -20.39 -0.93 6.35
CA LEU A 480 -21.79 -1.38 6.27
C LEU A 480 -22.48 -0.89 5.01
N VAL A 481 -23.07 -1.80 4.25
CA VAL A 481 -23.86 -1.52 3.05
C VAL A 481 -25.30 -1.25 3.43
N ARG A 482 -25.74 0.02 3.34
CA ARG A 482 -27.11 0.41 3.76
C ARG A 482 -28.24 -0.37 3.10
N ALA A 483 -28.06 -0.77 1.83
CA ALA A 483 -29.06 -1.50 1.06
C ALA A 483 -29.14 -2.98 1.42
N ARG A 484 -28.20 -3.52 2.17
CA ARG A 484 -28.06 -4.93 2.52
C ARG A 484 -27.96 -5.10 4.04
N ALA A 485 -28.56 -6.17 4.55
CA ALA A 485 -28.66 -6.40 6.00
C ALA A 485 -27.38 -7.02 6.59
N ASN A 486 -26.69 -7.87 5.81
CA ASN A 486 -25.60 -8.74 6.24
C ASN A 486 -24.38 -8.73 5.29
N VAL A 487 -24.20 -7.66 4.51
CA VAL A 487 -23.03 -7.48 3.63
C VAL A 487 -22.15 -6.38 4.20
N VAL A 488 -20.87 -6.68 4.35
CA VAL A 488 -19.85 -5.77 4.88
C VAL A 488 -18.74 -5.62 3.84
N LEU A 489 -18.23 -4.41 3.68
CA LEU A 489 -17.10 -4.11 2.78
C LEU A 489 -15.82 -3.97 3.59
N ALA A 490 -14.70 -4.43 3.04
CA ALA A 490 -13.36 -4.18 3.56
C ALA A 490 -12.38 -3.85 2.43
N GLY A 491 -11.19 -3.37 2.79
CA GLY A 491 -10.11 -3.09 1.86
C GLY A 491 -9.89 -1.61 1.57
N SER A 492 -9.00 -1.31 0.64
CA SER A 492 -8.49 0.04 0.36
C SER A 492 -9.55 1.04 -0.09
N GLY A 493 -10.68 0.58 -0.63
CA GLY A 493 -11.79 1.43 -1.05
C GLY A 493 -12.68 1.91 0.10
N THR A 494 -12.57 1.31 1.28
CA THR A 494 -13.38 1.62 2.48
C THR A 494 -12.53 2.28 3.58
N VAL A 495 -13.11 2.46 4.76
CA VAL A 495 -12.38 2.91 5.95
C VAL A 495 -11.40 1.82 6.41
N PRO A 496 -10.20 2.18 6.90
CA PRO A 496 -9.62 3.54 6.95
C PRO A 496 -9.04 4.01 5.61
N GLY A 497 -8.60 3.12 4.70
CA GLY A 497 -8.11 3.52 3.39
C GLY A 497 -7.06 2.60 2.76
N VAL A 498 -6.24 3.16 1.86
CA VAL A 498 -5.19 2.46 1.13
C VAL A 498 -3.91 2.36 1.99
N GLY A 499 -3.18 1.25 1.83
CA GLY A 499 -1.91 0.94 2.51
C GLY A 499 -1.96 -0.44 3.19
N VAL A 500 -0.81 -1.10 3.36
CA VAL A 500 -0.74 -2.42 4.01
C VAL A 500 -1.31 -2.37 5.43
N PRO A 501 -0.90 -1.44 6.31
CA PRO A 501 -1.45 -1.33 7.66
C PRO A 501 -2.96 -1.10 7.66
N THR A 502 -3.41 -0.15 6.84
CA THR A 502 -4.81 0.28 6.80
C THR A 502 -5.75 -0.79 6.27
N VAL A 503 -5.31 -1.66 5.34
CA VAL A 503 -6.16 -2.76 4.85
C VAL A 503 -6.25 -3.92 5.85
N LEU A 504 -5.21 -4.17 6.66
CA LEU A 504 -5.30 -5.10 7.79
C LEU A 504 -6.33 -4.61 8.82
N LEU A 505 -6.24 -3.31 9.20
CA LEU A 505 -7.25 -2.68 10.06
C LEU A 505 -8.65 -2.73 9.45
N SER A 506 -8.79 -2.52 8.12
CA SER A 506 -10.09 -2.58 7.44
C SER A 506 -10.73 -3.97 7.56
N GLY A 507 -9.95 -5.04 7.50
CA GLY A 507 -10.42 -6.41 7.72
C GLY A 507 -10.95 -6.60 9.14
N ARG A 508 -10.19 -6.20 10.16
CA ARG A 508 -10.60 -6.23 11.56
C ARG A 508 -11.88 -5.42 11.81
N LEU A 509 -11.95 -4.20 11.28
CA LEU A 509 -13.11 -3.33 11.42
C LEU A 509 -14.37 -3.93 10.76
N ALA A 510 -14.19 -4.66 9.64
CA ALA A 510 -15.28 -5.38 9.00
C ALA A 510 -15.75 -6.58 9.83
N ALA A 511 -14.82 -7.37 10.39
CA ALA A 511 -15.15 -8.46 11.31
C ALA A 511 -15.93 -7.94 12.52
N ALA A 512 -15.52 -6.81 13.11
CA ALA A 512 -16.24 -6.18 14.23
C ALA A 512 -17.68 -5.80 13.88
N ARG A 513 -18.00 -5.46 12.62
CA ARG A 513 -19.38 -5.24 12.17
C ARG A 513 -20.23 -6.49 12.17
N ILE A 514 -19.64 -7.66 12.08
CA ILE A 514 -20.33 -8.96 12.08
C ILE A 514 -20.44 -9.49 13.51
N THR A 515 -19.36 -9.44 14.28
CA THR A 515 -19.29 -10.06 15.62
C THR A 515 -19.85 -9.18 16.72
N GLY A 516 -19.89 -7.86 16.52
CA GLY A 516 -20.19 -6.88 17.56
C GLY A 516 -19.01 -6.60 18.50
N ASP A 517 -17.91 -7.31 18.37
CA ASP A 517 -16.71 -7.11 19.19
C ASP A 517 -15.88 -5.95 18.67
N ALA A 518 -15.84 -4.88 19.43
CA ALA A 518 -15.05 -3.69 19.13
C ALA A 518 -13.74 -3.64 19.95
N ARG A 519 -13.37 -4.74 20.63
CA ARG A 519 -12.15 -4.75 21.44
C ARG A 519 -10.92 -4.52 20.56
N HIS A 520 -10.12 -3.53 20.96
CA HIS A 520 -8.84 -3.25 20.36
C HIS A 520 -7.82 -4.23 20.97
N ALA A 521 -7.33 -5.19 20.19
CA ALA A 521 -6.32 -6.14 20.66
C ALA A 521 -4.96 -5.46 20.92
N VAL A 522 -4.71 -4.30 20.33
CA VAL A 522 -3.47 -3.50 20.49
C VAL A 522 -3.60 -2.54 21.65
N SER A 523 -3.52 -3.00 22.88
CA SER A 523 -3.54 -2.05 23.99
C SER A 523 -2.19 -1.83 24.71
N ARG A 524 -1.13 -2.59 24.44
CA ARG A 524 0.06 -2.53 25.30
C ARG A 524 1.42 -2.28 24.63
N SER A 525 1.63 -2.56 23.34
CA SER A 525 2.96 -2.39 22.72
C SER A 525 3.20 -1.03 22.05
N LEU A 526 2.16 -0.33 21.63
CA LEU A 526 2.30 1.02 21.02
C LEU A 526 2.39 2.15 22.05
N ASP A 527 2.05 1.91 23.32
CA ASP A 527 2.20 2.90 24.41
C ASP A 527 3.60 2.95 25.02
N ALA A 528 4.34 1.88 24.91
CA ALA A 528 5.75 1.88 25.23
C ALA A 528 6.53 2.11 23.94
N GLY A 529 7.16 3.25 23.80
CA GLY A 529 8.31 3.43 22.92
C GLY A 529 9.42 2.46 23.37
N ALA A 530 9.17 1.17 23.20
CA ALA A 530 10.13 0.13 23.47
C ALA A 530 11.15 0.15 22.33
N VAL A 531 12.21 0.90 22.53
CA VAL A 531 13.53 0.56 22.04
C VAL A 531 13.74 -0.92 22.40
N VAL A 532 13.59 -1.80 21.42
CA VAL A 532 14.10 -3.16 21.57
C VAL A 532 15.63 -3.02 21.64
N PRO A 533 16.28 -3.42 22.74
CA PRO A 533 17.74 -3.36 22.78
C PRO A 533 18.25 -4.34 21.71
N ALA A 534 19.14 -3.85 20.85
CA ALA A 534 19.91 -4.67 19.93
C ALA A 534 20.57 -5.80 20.73
N GLY A 535 20.08 -7.01 20.56
CA GLY A 535 20.72 -8.20 21.05
C GLY A 535 22.09 -8.30 20.43
N LYS A 536 23.12 -8.26 21.29
CA LYS A 536 24.46 -8.65 20.93
C LYS A 536 24.44 -10.12 20.52
N HIS A 537 24.77 -10.40 19.28
CA HIS A 537 25.64 -11.50 18.84
C HIS A 537 25.99 -11.29 17.37
#